data_e3395a397f57417bdeff996993634192
#
_entry.id   e3395a397f57417bdeff996993634192
#
_cell.length_a   1.000
_cell.length_b   1.000
_cell.length_c   1.000
_cell.angle_alpha   90.00
_cell.angle_beta   90.00
_cell.angle_gamma   90.00
#
_symmetry.space_group_name_H-M   'P 1'
#
loop_
_entity.id
_entity.type
_entity.pdbx_description
1 polymer ?
#
loop_
_entity_poly.entity_id
_entity_poly.type
_entity_poly.pdbx_seq_one_letter_code
_entity_poly.pdbx_strand_id
1 'polypeptide(L)'
;DGTGSRLISLMNAMYLAKILNKQVKFTWKNYIPFTKDSDTNNFRKVENDNVSILGLCVESHTEIFSKNFIDKYFLESINGSIFGIDGKVYTNFDLFLKELKVNKYDYISVPLSDLSTRVFKDIDDLEYRKYMQNIWKDIEFSESVKKIVNMAKQTCMKFKDFICIHIRSGDAIYDYAEFRKFNLQSIYHATPCEIAIGIIQKNKNKNIVLVGDDLLSIRQIAKFCNFKNVFVMEDFRNSNQLSNMELFFYDVIFMSYAKILYGTNSA
;
A
#
# COMPACT_ATOMS: atom_id res chain seq x y z
N ASP A 1 4.74 -7.22 7.00
CA ASP A 1 3.88 -6.40 6.15
C ASP A 1 4.62 -5.16 5.67
N GLY A 2 4.39 -4.80 4.41
CA GLY A 2 5.00 -3.62 3.81
C GLY A 2 4.42 -2.30 4.34
N THR A 3 5.04 -1.20 3.96
CA THR A 3 4.68 0.16 4.41
C THR A 3 3.21 0.51 4.13
N GLY A 4 2.63 0.04 3.02
CA GLY A 4 1.22 0.32 2.69
C GLY A 4 0.25 -0.20 3.75
N SER A 5 0.38 -1.47 4.15
CA SER A 5 -0.45 -2.07 5.20
C SER A 5 -0.26 -1.37 6.56
N ARG A 6 0.97 -0.98 6.89
CA ARG A 6 1.26 -0.24 8.13
C ARG A 6 0.63 1.15 8.15
N LEU A 7 0.63 1.86 7.01
CA LEU A 7 -0.06 3.14 6.86
C LEU A 7 -1.57 2.99 7.03
N ILE A 8 -2.18 1.92 6.49
CA ILE A 8 -3.61 1.64 6.72
C ILE A 8 -3.88 1.43 8.21
N SER A 9 -3.08 0.63 8.90
CA SER A 9 -3.22 0.42 10.35
C SER A 9 -3.08 1.72 11.15
N LEU A 10 -2.10 2.57 10.78
CA LEU A 10 -1.90 3.88 11.38
C LEU A 10 -3.15 4.77 11.21
N MET A 11 -3.67 4.84 9.99
CA MET A 11 -4.88 5.63 9.71
C MET A 11 -6.12 5.07 10.41
N ASN A 12 -6.26 3.76 10.50
CA ASN A 12 -7.32 3.09 11.26
C ASN A 12 -7.24 3.44 12.75
N ALA A 13 -6.04 3.45 13.32
CA ALA A 13 -5.85 3.84 14.73
C ALA A 13 -6.22 5.31 14.96
N MET A 14 -5.84 6.21 14.05
CA MET A 14 -6.24 7.63 14.10
C MET A 14 -7.76 7.81 14.01
N TYR A 15 -8.42 7.03 13.13
CA TYR A 15 -9.88 7.02 13.01
C TYR A 15 -10.56 6.59 14.31
N LEU A 16 -10.19 5.42 14.83
CA LEU A 16 -10.79 4.90 16.08
C LEU A 16 -10.49 5.80 17.28
N ALA A 17 -9.30 6.32 17.39
CA ALA A 17 -8.92 7.21 18.48
C ALA A 17 -9.79 8.46 18.52
N LYS A 18 -10.14 9.04 17.37
CA LYS A 18 -11.05 10.18 17.32
C LYS A 18 -12.46 9.80 17.76
N ILE A 19 -13.02 8.69 17.28
CA ILE A 19 -14.36 8.24 17.66
C ILE A 19 -14.42 7.95 19.17
N LEU A 20 -13.37 7.32 19.70
CA LEU A 20 -13.29 6.92 21.10
C LEU A 20 -12.81 8.05 22.03
N ASN A 21 -12.44 9.20 21.48
CA ASN A 21 -11.79 10.29 22.21
C ASN A 21 -10.56 9.80 23.00
N LYS A 22 -9.67 9.08 22.32
CA LYS A 22 -8.45 8.48 22.89
C LYS A 22 -7.21 9.02 22.20
N GLN A 23 -6.07 8.84 22.86
CA GLN A 23 -4.78 9.16 22.27
C GLN A 23 -4.36 8.06 21.31
N VAL A 24 -3.65 8.46 20.24
CA VAL A 24 -3.02 7.55 19.30
C VAL A 24 -1.56 7.42 19.62
N LYS A 25 -1.06 6.20 19.68
CA LYS A 25 0.36 5.89 19.73
C LYS A 25 0.67 4.70 18.82
N PHE A 26 1.86 4.72 18.23
CA PHE A 26 2.32 3.71 17.31
C PHE A 26 3.66 3.13 17.73
N THR A 27 3.88 1.88 17.36
CA THR A 27 5.22 1.30 17.26
C THR A 27 5.48 0.91 15.82
N TRP A 28 6.71 1.13 15.35
CA TRP A 28 7.10 0.79 13.99
C TRP A 28 8.40 -0.01 14.04
N LYS A 29 8.30 -1.30 13.86
CA LYS A 29 9.46 -2.17 13.84
C LYS A 29 9.98 -2.31 12.41
N ASN A 30 11.26 -2.15 12.23
CA ASN A 30 11.94 -2.54 11.00
C ASN A 30 12.02 -4.06 10.98
N TYR A 31 11.06 -4.69 10.33
CA TYR A 31 10.96 -6.13 10.33
C TYR A 31 10.69 -6.66 8.92
N ILE A 32 11.50 -7.61 8.51
CA ILE A 32 11.35 -8.34 7.27
C ILE A 32 10.97 -9.77 7.61
N PRO A 33 9.72 -10.17 7.34
CA PRO A 33 9.22 -11.47 7.79
C PRO A 33 9.71 -12.66 6.98
N PHE A 34 10.38 -12.45 5.83
CA PHE A 34 10.46 -13.49 4.82
C PHE A 34 11.73 -14.34 4.82
N THR A 35 12.83 -13.90 5.42
CA THR A 35 14.02 -14.75 5.55
C THR A 35 14.79 -14.46 6.84
N LYS A 36 15.41 -15.47 7.43
CA LYS A 36 16.27 -15.31 8.60
C LYS A 36 17.53 -14.48 8.33
N ASP A 37 17.94 -14.42 7.07
CA ASP A 37 19.21 -13.83 6.63
C ASP A 37 19.02 -12.73 5.59
N SER A 38 17.80 -12.18 5.44
CA SER A 38 17.52 -11.20 4.41
C SER A 38 18.07 -9.83 4.80
N ASP A 39 19.10 -9.42 4.12
CA ASP A 39 19.46 -8.02 4.00
C ASP A 39 18.33 -7.27 3.30
N THR A 40 17.89 -6.13 3.86
CA THR A 40 16.88 -5.26 3.25
C THR A 40 17.22 -4.89 1.80
N ASN A 41 18.49 -4.85 1.46
CA ASN A 41 18.98 -4.57 0.11
C ASN A 41 18.55 -5.63 -0.92
N ASN A 42 18.37 -6.89 -0.49
CA ASN A 42 17.95 -7.97 -1.37
C ASN A 42 16.52 -7.86 -1.85
N PHE A 43 15.69 -7.00 -1.22
CA PHE A 43 14.31 -6.74 -1.60
C PHE A 43 14.11 -5.48 -2.44
N ARG A 44 15.17 -4.77 -2.79
CA ARG A 44 15.05 -3.54 -3.58
C ARG A 44 14.68 -3.80 -5.02
N LYS A 45 15.35 -4.75 -5.63
CA LYS A 45 15.12 -5.15 -7.01
C LYS A 45 15.72 -6.52 -7.24
N VAL A 46 14.94 -7.43 -7.82
CA VAL A 46 15.40 -8.74 -8.24
C VAL A 46 15.27 -8.82 -9.75
N GLU A 47 16.37 -9.07 -10.44
CA GLU A 47 16.40 -9.30 -11.88
C GLU A 47 17.06 -10.65 -12.17
N ASN A 48 16.44 -11.41 -13.05
CA ASN A 48 17.04 -12.56 -13.71
C ASN A 48 16.47 -12.69 -15.12
N ASP A 49 16.85 -13.73 -15.85
CA ASP A 49 16.47 -13.95 -17.26
C ASP A 49 14.95 -13.93 -17.50
N ASN A 50 14.14 -14.17 -16.46
CA ASN A 50 12.68 -14.33 -16.57
C ASN A 50 11.87 -13.36 -15.73
N VAL A 51 12.48 -12.67 -14.76
CA VAL A 51 11.77 -11.87 -13.74
C VAL A 51 12.51 -10.57 -13.47
N SER A 52 11.77 -9.47 -13.40
CA SER A 52 12.26 -8.18 -12.93
C SER A 52 11.26 -7.62 -11.92
N ILE A 53 11.53 -7.81 -10.64
CA ILE A 53 10.63 -7.48 -9.53
C ILE A 53 11.17 -6.28 -8.76
N LEU A 54 10.32 -5.28 -8.53
CA LEU A 54 10.63 -4.16 -7.63
C LEU A 54 10.47 -4.61 -6.18
N GLY A 55 11.39 -4.16 -5.32
CA GLY A 55 11.41 -4.56 -3.92
C GLY A 55 10.29 -3.96 -3.07
N LEU A 56 10.12 -4.52 -1.88
CA LEU A 56 9.13 -4.05 -0.90
C LEU A 56 9.62 -2.80 -0.17
N CYS A 57 8.72 -1.87 0.09
CA CYS A 57 8.98 -0.75 1.01
C CYS A 57 8.83 -1.23 2.45
N VAL A 58 9.95 -1.31 3.17
CA VAL A 58 10.03 -1.76 4.58
C VAL A 58 10.88 -0.83 5.45
N GLU A 59 11.12 0.38 4.98
CA GLU A 59 11.98 1.37 5.61
C GLU A 59 11.51 1.78 7.00
N SER A 60 12.42 2.41 7.72
CA SER A 60 12.19 2.95 9.04
C SER A 60 11.14 4.07 9.02
N HIS A 61 10.37 4.18 10.10
CA HIS A 61 9.46 5.31 10.29
C HIS A 61 10.18 6.67 10.25
N THR A 62 11.48 6.72 10.62
CA THR A 62 12.28 7.95 10.58
C THR A 62 12.59 8.43 9.16
N GLU A 63 12.54 7.54 8.18
CA GLU A 63 12.69 7.90 6.76
C GLU A 63 11.35 8.35 6.15
N ILE A 64 10.23 7.86 6.68
CA ILE A 64 8.89 8.09 6.15
C ILE A 64 8.25 9.36 6.72
N PHE A 65 8.34 9.57 8.02
CA PHE A 65 7.62 10.64 8.72
C PHE A 65 8.52 11.79 9.15
N SER A 66 7.93 12.97 9.34
CA SER A 66 8.62 14.10 9.94
C SER A 66 8.99 13.83 11.39
N LYS A 67 10.03 14.50 11.89
CA LYS A 67 10.42 14.40 13.29
C LYS A 67 9.26 14.78 14.23
N ASN A 68 8.53 15.85 13.93
CA ASN A 68 7.40 16.31 14.75
C ASN A 68 6.29 15.24 14.83
N PHE A 69 5.99 14.58 13.72
CA PHE A 69 5.00 13.51 13.69
C PHE A 69 5.46 12.31 14.52
N ILE A 70 6.74 11.96 14.43
CA ILE A 70 7.34 10.87 15.22
C ILE A 70 7.26 11.19 16.71
N ASP A 71 7.77 12.34 17.14
CA ASP A 71 7.80 12.76 18.55
C ASP A 71 6.37 12.76 19.15
N LYS A 72 5.38 13.11 18.36
CA LYS A 72 3.97 13.17 18.79
C LYS A 72 3.32 11.79 18.91
N TYR A 73 3.57 10.89 17.99
CA TYR A 73 2.76 9.68 17.83
C TYR A 73 3.51 8.37 18.05
N PHE A 74 4.84 8.33 17.99
CA PHE A 74 5.55 7.08 18.07
C PHE A 74 6.08 6.78 19.47
N LEU A 75 6.15 5.48 19.80
CA LEU A 75 6.75 4.92 21.00
C LEU A 75 7.78 3.88 20.60
N GLU A 76 8.84 3.74 21.39
CA GLU A 76 9.85 2.69 21.21
C GLU A 76 9.24 1.29 21.46
N SER A 77 8.40 1.20 22.49
CA SER A 77 7.73 -0.05 22.85
C SER A 77 6.37 0.20 23.49
N ILE A 78 5.52 -0.80 23.47
CA ILE A 78 4.22 -0.83 24.15
C ILE A 78 4.33 -1.80 25.31
N ASN A 79 4.11 -1.30 26.53
CA ASN A 79 4.06 -2.07 27.77
C ASN A 79 2.64 -1.97 28.34
N GLY A 80 1.92 -3.09 28.39
CA GLY A 80 0.55 -3.13 28.91
C GLY A 80 -0.30 -4.19 28.23
N SER A 81 -1.53 -4.31 28.67
CA SER A 81 -2.51 -5.22 28.11
C SER A 81 -3.07 -4.67 26.78
N ILE A 82 -3.16 -5.53 25.77
CA ILE A 82 -3.58 -5.15 24.42
C ILE A 82 -4.87 -5.88 24.07
N PHE A 83 -5.87 -5.14 23.63
CA PHE A 83 -7.06 -5.67 23.02
C PHE A 83 -6.91 -5.64 21.49
N GLY A 84 -6.75 -6.82 20.88
CA GLY A 84 -6.67 -6.96 19.43
C GLY A 84 -8.05 -7.07 18.79
N ILE A 85 -8.30 -6.29 17.76
CA ILE A 85 -9.54 -6.37 16.95
C ILE A 85 -9.31 -7.01 15.59
N ASP A 86 -8.09 -7.43 15.29
CA ASP A 86 -7.78 -8.13 14.06
C ASP A 86 -8.50 -9.49 14.00
N GLY A 87 -9.09 -9.80 12.84
CA GLY A 87 -9.90 -11.01 12.65
C GLY A 87 -11.27 -10.99 13.32
N LYS A 88 -11.62 -9.97 14.12
CA LYS A 88 -12.95 -9.81 14.71
C LYS A 88 -13.91 -9.14 13.75
N VAL A 89 -15.19 -9.51 13.83
CA VAL A 89 -16.27 -8.90 13.06
C VAL A 89 -17.38 -8.48 14.02
N TYR A 90 -17.71 -7.19 14.01
CA TYR A 90 -18.79 -6.63 14.81
C TYR A 90 -19.95 -6.23 13.90
N THR A 91 -21.15 -6.72 14.21
CA THR A 91 -22.37 -6.34 13.47
C THR A 91 -22.75 -4.89 13.69
N ASN A 92 -22.40 -4.33 14.87
CA ASN A 92 -22.50 -2.92 15.14
C ASN A 92 -21.38 -2.46 16.08
N PHE A 93 -21.10 -1.17 16.08
CA PHE A 93 -20.04 -0.55 16.88
C PHE A 93 -20.31 -0.62 18.39
N ASP A 94 -21.57 -0.67 18.81
CA ASP A 94 -21.93 -0.77 20.23
C ASP A 94 -21.50 -2.08 20.87
N LEU A 95 -21.46 -3.19 20.10
CA LEU A 95 -20.93 -4.47 20.60
C LEU A 95 -19.46 -4.37 20.94
N PHE A 96 -18.68 -3.70 20.09
CA PHE A 96 -17.27 -3.40 20.35
C PHE A 96 -17.10 -2.54 21.62
N LEU A 97 -17.92 -1.49 21.79
CA LEU A 97 -17.88 -0.64 22.96
C LEU A 97 -18.25 -1.40 24.26
N LYS A 98 -19.20 -2.32 24.19
CA LYS A 98 -19.54 -3.20 25.32
C LYS A 98 -18.37 -4.12 25.70
N GLU A 99 -17.72 -4.73 24.71
CA GLU A 99 -16.55 -5.57 24.96
C GLU A 99 -15.40 -4.79 25.60
N LEU A 100 -15.14 -3.56 25.14
CA LEU A 100 -14.14 -2.68 25.74
C LEU A 100 -14.45 -2.26 27.18
N LYS A 101 -15.73 -2.10 27.53
CA LYS A 101 -16.14 -1.73 28.89
C LYS A 101 -15.98 -2.87 29.88
N VAL A 102 -16.18 -4.11 29.43
CA VAL A 102 -16.08 -5.30 30.30
C VAL A 102 -14.62 -5.59 30.66
N ASN A 103 -13.71 -5.33 29.73
CA ASN A 103 -12.30 -5.64 29.88
C ASN A 103 -11.48 -4.34 29.94
N LYS A 104 -10.66 -4.20 30.98
CA LYS A 104 -9.74 -3.06 31.10
C LYS A 104 -8.47 -3.37 30.34
N TYR A 105 -8.30 -2.72 29.19
CA TYR A 105 -7.07 -2.78 28.38
C TYR A 105 -6.38 -1.43 28.36
N ASP A 106 -5.05 -1.46 28.32
CA ASP A 106 -4.25 -0.26 28.20
C ASP A 106 -4.23 0.26 26.76
N TYR A 107 -4.28 -0.68 25.79
CA TYR A 107 -4.19 -0.39 24.36
C TYR A 107 -5.20 -1.18 23.54
N ILE A 108 -5.57 -0.61 22.40
CA ILE A 108 -6.33 -1.27 21.34
C ILE A 108 -5.40 -1.41 20.15
N SER A 109 -5.19 -2.66 19.68
CA SER A 109 -4.47 -2.94 18.44
C SER A 109 -5.46 -3.02 17.29
N VAL A 110 -5.19 -2.27 16.22
CA VAL A 110 -6.04 -2.18 15.05
C VAL A 110 -5.49 -2.98 13.88
N PRO A 111 -6.36 -3.53 13.00
CA PRO A 111 -5.93 -4.34 11.87
C PRO A 111 -5.29 -3.52 10.75
N LEU A 112 -4.59 -4.23 9.88
CA LEU A 112 -4.04 -3.72 8.62
C LEU A 112 -5.10 -3.62 7.51
N SER A 113 -6.32 -4.10 7.78
CA SER A 113 -7.42 -4.14 6.83
C SER A 113 -8.44 -3.03 7.07
N ASP A 114 -9.29 -2.81 6.08
CA ASP A 114 -10.37 -1.83 6.10
C ASP A 114 -11.35 -2.08 7.24
N LEU A 115 -11.61 -1.06 8.06
CA LEU A 115 -12.48 -1.20 9.23
C LEU A 115 -13.97 -1.28 8.86
N SER A 116 -14.41 -0.54 7.85
CA SER A 116 -15.83 -0.45 7.47
C SER A 116 -16.34 -1.74 6.81
N THR A 117 -15.49 -2.43 6.06
CA THR A 117 -15.92 -3.63 5.32
C THR A 117 -15.62 -4.92 6.06
N ARG A 118 -14.54 -4.93 6.86
CA ARG A 118 -14.04 -6.18 7.46
C ARG A 118 -14.29 -6.29 8.96
N VAL A 119 -14.34 -5.18 9.68
CA VAL A 119 -14.45 -5.20 11.14
C VAL A 119 -15.82 -4.73 11.63
N PHE A 120 -16.26 -3.54 11.24
CA PHE A 120 -17.52 -2.95 11.69
C PHE A 120 -18.52 -2.86 10.54
N LYS A 121 -19.63 -3.60 10.63
CA LYS A 121 -20.60 -3.70 9.54
C LYS A 121 -21.58 -2.55 9.45
N ASP A 122 -21.68 -1.74 10.47
CA ASP A 122 -22.55 -0.56 10.57
C ASP A 122 -21.82 0.77 10.32
N ILE A 123 -20.51 0.75 10.08
CA ILE A 123 -19.79 1.95 9.65
C ILE A 123 -20.12 2.23 8.19
N ASP A 124 -20.59 3.44 7.90
CA ASP A 124 -20.79 3.90 6.53
C ASP A 124 -19.45 3.98 5.78
N ASP A 125 -19.31 3.18 4.72
CA ASP A 125 -18.07 3.07 3.97
C ASP A 125 -17.66 4.39 3.30
N LEU A 126 -18.62 5.18 2.83
CA LEU A 126 -18.34 6.46 2.18
C LEU A 126 -17.83 7.51 3.18
N GLU A 127 -18.44 7.58 4.37
CA GLU A 127 -17.99 8.47 5.44
C GLU A 127 -16.61 8.04 5.96
N TYR A 128 -16.40 6.75 6.18
CA TYR A 128 -15.11 6.22 6.57
C TYR A 128 -14.02 6.59 5.55
N ARG A 129 -14.25 6.39 4.25
CA ARG A 129 -13.26 6.73 3.20
C ARG A 129 -12.98 8.23 3.13
N LYS A 130 -13.98 9.08 3.25
CA LYS A 130 -13.78 10.54 3.34
C LYS A 130 -12.90 10.90 4.55
N TYR A 131 -13.15 10.23 5.66
CA TYR A 131 -12.38 10.45 6.85
C TYR A 131 -10.92 10.01 6.70
N MET A 132 -10.68 8.84 6.11
CA MET A 132 -9.34 8.34 5.81
C MET A 132 -8.57 9.29 4.89
N GLN A 133 -9.25 9.90 3.89
CA GLN A 133 -8.64 10.93 3.04
C GLN A 133 -8.20 12.18 3.83
N ASN A 134 -8.95 12.57 4.87
CA ASN A 134 -8.55 13.68 5.72
C ASN A 134 -7.38 13.30 6.63
N ILE A 135 -7.42 12.12 7.25
CA ILE A 135 -6.29 11.60 8.04
C ILE A 135 -5.02 11.56 7.21
N TRP A 136 -5.09 11.12 5.94
CA TRP A 136 -3.94 11.11 5.05
C TRP A 136 -3.29 12.49 4.90
N LYS A 137 -4.09 13.57 4.87
CA LYS A 137 -3.59 14.96 4.79
C LYS A 137 -2.94 15.42 6.10
N ASP A 138 -3.35 14.84 7.24
CA ASP A 138 -2.82 15.16 8.55
C ASP A 138 -1.50 14.42 8.87
N ILE A 139 -1.12 13.43 8.05
CA ILE A 139 0.15 12.74 8.17
C ILE A 139 1.28 13.66 7.70
N GLU A 140 2.20 13.95 8.60
CA GLU A 140 3.38 14.72 8.29
C GLU A 140 4.53 13.82 7.81
N PHE A 141 4.69 13.75 6.50
CA PHE A 141 5.77 13.00 5.86
C PHE A 141 7.13 13.73 5.94
N SER A 142 8.21 12.96 5.82
CA SER A 142 9.57 13.47 5.70
C SER A 142 9.75 14.31 4.43
N GLU A 143 10.83 15.10 4.39
CA GLU A 143 11.16 15.91 3.21
C GLU A 143 11.48 15.04 1.99
N SER A 144 12.08 13.86 2.19
CA SER A 144 12.31 12.90 1.11
C SER A 144 11.00 12.46 0.47
N VAL A 145 10.02 12.02 1.29
CA VAL A 145 8.69 11.62 0.79
C VAL A 145 7.98 12.78 0.11
N LYS A 146 8.02 13.99 0.68
CA LYS A 146 7.42 15.19 0.06
C LYS A 146 8.00 15.49 -1.33
N LYS A 147 9.32 15.35 -1.49
CA LYS A 147 10.00 15.51 -2.78
C LYS A 147 9.45 14.51 -3.80
N ILE A 148 9.34 13.24 -3.43
CA ILE A 148 8.82 12.19 -4.31
C ILE A 148 7.34 12.42 -4.66
N VAL A 149 6.52 12.82 -3.69
CA VAL A 149 5.12 13.22 -3.93
C VAL A 149 5.03 14.32 -5.00
N ASN A 150 5.90 15.33 -4.94
CA ASN A 150 5.93 16.39 -5.94
C ASN A 150 6.39 15.89 -7.32
N MET A 151 7.37 15.00 -7.37
CA MET A 151 7.81 14.37 -8.63
C MET A 151 6.68 13.57 -9.29
N ALA A 152 5.96 12.75 -8.51
CA ALA A 152 4.81 11.99 -9.00
C ALA A 152 3.70 12.92 -9.55
N LYS A 153 3.38 14.01 -8.83
CA LYS A 153 2.41 15.02 -9.29
C LYS A 153 2.82 15.65 -10.62
N GLN A 154 4.10 16.02 -10.77
CA GLN A 154 4.60 16.56 -12.03
C GLN A 154 4.48 15.58 -13.19
N THR A 155 4.69 14.29 -12.91
CA THR A 155 4.49 13.24 -13.92
C THR A 155 3.02 13.10 -14.30
N CYS A 156 2.09 13.14 -13.32
CA CYS A 156 0.65 13.11 -13.60
C CYS A 156 0.20 14.21 -14.56
N MET A 157 0.81 15.40 -14.49
CA MET A 157 0.46 16.52 -15.37
C MET A 157 0.78 16.25 -16.85
N LYS A 158 1.64 15.27 -17.16
CA LYS A 158 1.93 14.84 -18.53
C LYS A 158 0.77 14.05 -19.15
N PHE A 159 -0.10 13.50 -18.31
CA PHE A 159 -1.26 12.70 -18.72
C PHE A 159 -2.54 13.48 -18.44
N LYS A 160 -3.35 13.64 -19.46
CA LYS A 160 -4.68 14.23 -19.30
C LYS A 160 -5.69 13.09 -19.18
N ASP A 161 -6.45 13.03 -18.07
CA ASP A 161 -7.52 12.03 -17.89
C ASP A 161 -7.07 10.59 -18.19
N PHE A 162 -6.09 10.08 -17.45
CA PHE A 162 -5.57 8.73 -17.67
C PHE A 162 -6.28 7.67 -16.83
N ILE A 163 -6.23 6.44 -17.33
CA ILE A 163 -6.57 5.22 -16.60
C ILE A 163 -5.27 4.62 -16.07
N CYS A 164 -5.26 4.22 -14.82
CA CYS A 164 -4.16 3.45 -14.27
C CYS A 164 -4.57 1.99 -14.07
N ILE A 165 -3.70 1.06 -14.47
CA ILE A 165 -3.85 -0.36 -14.19
C ILE A 165 -2.68 -0.80 -13.34
N HIS A 166 -2.97 -1.13 -12.08
CA HIS A 166 -1.99 -1.71 -11.17
C HIS A 166 -1.92 -3.22 -11.38
N ILE A 167 -0.77 -3.71 -11.83
CA ILE A 167 -0.51 -5.11 -12.11
C ILE A 167 0.39 -5.65 -10.99
N ARG A 168 -0.19 -6.44 -10.11
CA ARG A 168 0.54 -7.16 -9.09
C ARG A 168 0.91 -8.54 -9.60
N SER A 169 2.19 -8.84 -9.67
CA SER A 169 2.70 -10.14 -10.10
C SER A 169 3.89 -10.60 -9.29
N GLY A 170 4.77 -9.74 -8.87
CA GLY A 170 6.03 -10.06 -8.21
C GLY A 170 5.89 -11.05 -7.06
N ASP A 171 5.66 -10.56 -5.84
CA ASP A 171 5.51 -11.39 -4.64
C ASP A 171 4.25 -12.27 -4.64
N ALA A 172 3.26 -11.93 -5.45
CA ALA A 172 2.05 -12.73 -5.59
C ALA A 172 2.28 -14.00 -6.44
N ILE A 173 3.28 -14.00 -7.33
CA ILE A 173 3.58 -15.14 -8.19
C ILE A 173 4.85 -15.87 -7.71
N TYR A 174 5.84 -15.12 -7.26
CA TYR A 174 7.16 -15.65 -6.92
C TYR A 174 7.45 -15.53 -5.43
N ASP A 175 8.04 -16.59 -4.86
CA ASP A 175 8.58 -16.52 -3.51
C ASP A 175 9.87 -15.68 -3.51
N TYR A 176 9.97 -14.66 -2.67
CA TYR A 176 11.16 -13.83 -2.56
C TYR A 176 12.39 -14.56 -2.04
N ALA A 177 12.21 -15.57 -1.19
CA ALA A 177 13.30 -16.39 -0.68
C ALA A 177 13.83 -17.35 -1.75
N GLU A 178 12.94 -17.84 -2.60
CA GLU A 178 13.20 -18.74 -3.70
C GLU A 178 12.43 -18.27 -4.93
N PHE A 179 12.67 -17.04 -5.37
CA PHE A 179 11.81 -16.34 -6.34
C PHE A 179 11.66 -17.00 -7.70
N ARG A 180 12.33 -18.11 -7.96
CA ARG A 180 12.08 -18.99 -9.11
C ARG A 180 10.94 -19.98 -8.87
N LYS A 181 10.47 -20.12 -7.62
CA LYS A 181 9.32 -20.97 -7.27
C LYS A 181 8.05 -20.15 -7.22
N PHE A 182 6.97 -20.74 -7.69
CA PHE A 182 5.66 -20.12 -7.58
C PHE A 182 5.21 -20.04 -6.13
N ASN A 183 4.72 -18.89 -5.74
CA ASN A 183 4.09 -18.68 -4.45
C ASN A 183 2.62 -19.15 -4.50
N LEU A 184 2.39 -20.43 -4.28
CA LEU A 184 1.05 -21.02 -4.33
C LEU A 184 0.07 -20.43 -3.31
N GLN A 185 0.58 -19.84 -2.23
CA GLN A 185 -0.27 -19.23 -1.19
C GLN A 185 -0.80 -17.86 -1.58
N SER A 186 -0.12 -17.16 -2.46
CA SER A 186 -0.43 -15.76 -2.80
C SER A 186 -0.83 -15.56 -4.27
N ILE A 187 -0.74 -16.58 -5.12
CA ILE A 187 -0.98 -16.45 -6.57
C ILE A 187 -2.37 -15.90 -6.91
N TYR A 188 -3.37 -16.14 -6.06
CA TYR A 188 -4.72 -15.61 -6.24
C TYR A 188 -4.80 -14.08 -6.05
N HIS A 189 -3.76 -13.46 -5.50
CA HIS A 189 -3.64 -12.00 -5.44
C HIS A 189 -3.00 -11.39 -6.68
N ALA A 190 -2.45 -12.21 -7.57
CA ALA A 190 -1.85 -11.73 -8.81
C ALA A 190 -2.92 -11.15 -9.75
N THR A 191 -2.51 -10.16 -10.55
CA THR A 191 -3.37 -9.63 -11.62
C THR A 191 -3.19 -10.50 -12.86
N PRO A 192 -4.21 -11.25 -13.31
CA PRO A 192 -4.12 -12.02 -14.55
C PRO A 192 -3.88 -11.10 -15.75
N CYS A 193 -2.93 -11.47 -16.61
CA CYS A 193 -2.57 -10.68 -17.80
C CYS A 193 -3.77 -10.44 -18.73
N GLU A 194 -4.65 -11.43 -18.85
CA GLU A 194 -5.85 -11.39 -19.68
C GLU A 194 -6.82 -10.31 -19.22
N ILE A 195 -6.94 -10.09 -17.91
CA ILE A 195 -7.77 -9.03 -17.34
C ILE A 195 -7.19 -7.67 -17.71
N ALA A 196 -5.88 -7.47 -17.55
CA ALA A 196 -5.21 -6.24 -17.91
C ALA A 196 -5.37 -5.94 -19.41
N ILE A 197 -5.13 -6.94 -20.27
CA ILE A 197 -5.30 -6.83 -21.72
C ILE A 197 -6.76 -6.49 -22.08
N GLY A 198 -7.74 -7.14 -21.46
CA GLY A 198 -9.15 -6.87 -21.68
C GLY A 198 -9.57 -5.43 -21.30
N ILE A 199 -9.02 -4.90 -20.20
CA ILE A 199 -9.23 -3.50 -19.79
C ILE A 199 -8.61 -2.55 -20.82
N ILE A 200 -7.39 -2.82 -21.27
CA ILE A 200 -6.69 -2.01 -22.30
C ILE A 200 -7.50 -1.97 -23.58
N GLN A 201 -7.93 -3.11 -24.07
CA GLN A 201 -8.72 -3.21 -25.31
C GLN A 201 -10.05 -2.44 -25.24
N LYS A 202 -10.74 -2.52 -24.10
CA LYS A 202 -11.99 -1.77 -23.87
C LYS A 202 -11.77 -0.24 -23.82
N ASN A 203 -10.58 0.20 -23.50
CA ASN A 203 -10.23 1.60 -23.30
C ASN A 203 -9.18 2.13 -24.30
N LYS A 204 -9.04 1.49 -25.45
CA LYS A 204 -8.00 1.77 -26.46
C LYS A 204 -7.86 3.23 -26.92
N ASN A 205 -8.88 4.07 -26.69
CA ASN A 205 -8.89 5.49 -27.06
C ASN A 205 -8.51 6.42 -25.90
N LYS A 206 -8.14 5.88 -24.72
CA LYS A 206 -7.77 6.63 -23.53
C LYS A 206 -6.31 6.43 -23.20
N ASN A 207 -5.69 7.41 -22.56
CA ASN A 207 -4.35 7.21 -22.00
C ASN A 207 -4.41 6.16 -20.88
N ILE A 208 -3.59 5.13 -20.99
CA ILE A 208 -3.52 4.03 -20.02
C ILE A 208 -2.09 3.94 -19.52
N VAL A 209 -1.92 3.94 -18.21
CA VAL A 209 -0.60 3.78 -17.58
C VAL A 209 -0.60 2.49 -16.77
N LEU A 210 0.37 1.62 -17.07
CA LEU A 210 0.59 0.36 -16.37
C LEU A 210 1.60 0.59 -15.25
N VAL A 211 1.23 0.21 -14.04
CA VAL A 211 2.05 0.30 -12.82
C VAL A 211 2.12 -1.08 -12.19
N GLY A 212 3.24 -1.46 -11.64
CA GLY A 212 3.37 -2.72 -10.91
C GLY A 212 4.82 -3.07 -10.60
N ASP A 213 4.99 -4.23 -10.00
CA ASP A 213 6.25 -4.71 -9.42
C ASP A 213 7.05 -5.62 -10.34
N ASP A 214 6.44 -6.27 -11.33
CA ASP A 214 7.12 -7.08 -12.37
C ASP A 214 7.18 -6.34 -13.70
N LEU A 215 8.28 -5.66 -13.92
CA LEU A 215 8.48 -4.83 -15.12
C LEU A 215 8.51 -5.61 -16.41
N LEU A 216 8.98 -6.86 -16.37
CA LEU A 216 9.03 -7.71 -17.57
C LEU A 216 7.62 -8.04 -18.05
N SER A 217 6.76 -8.53 -17.18
CA SER A 217 5.36 -8.82 -17.48
C SER A 217 4.60 -7.58 -17.95
N ILE A 218 4.79 -6.45 -17.31
CA ILE A 218 4.15 -5.18 -17.67
C ILE A 218 4.55 -4.75 -19.08
N ARG A 219 5.83 -4.83 -19.42
CA ARG A 219 6.35 -4.49 -20.76
C ARG A 219 5.85 -5.46 -21.83
N GLN A 220 5.73 -6.74 -21.50
CA GLN A 220 5.15 -7.73 -22.41
C GLN A 220 3.67 -7.45 -22.71
N ILE A 221 2.88 -7.09 -21.69
CA ILE A 221 1.47 -6.70 -21.87
C ILE A 221 1.37 -5.45 -22.76
N ALA A 222 2.16 -4.41 -22.48
CA ALA A 222 2.16 -3.19 -23.28
C ALA A 222 2.53 -3.47 -24.75
N LYS A 223 3.58 -4.29 -24.98
CA LYS A 223 4.02 -4.70 -26.31
C LYS A 223 2.96 -5.53 -27.05
N PHE A 224 2.31 -6.45 -26.34
CA PHE A 224 1.25 -7.28 -26.92
C PHE A 224 0.06 -6.45 -27.39
N CYS A 225 -0.38 -5.47 -26.57
CA CYS A 225 -1.49 -4.59 -26.91
C CYS A 225 -1.13 -3.62 -28.06
N ASN A 226 0.12 -3.18 -28.14
CA ASN A 226 0.68 -2.32 -29.19
C ASN A 226 -0.14 -1.04 -29.49
N PHE A 227 -0.72 -0.38 -28.47
CA PHE A 227 -1.42 0.89 -28.62
C PHE A 227 -0.51 2.05 -28.23
N LYS A 228 -0.51 3.13 -29.02
CA LYS A 228 0.34 4.33 -28.81
C LYS A 228 0.05 5.08 -27.50
N ASN A 229 -1.12 4.87 -26.92
CA ASN A 229 -1.59 5.50 -25.68
C ASN A 229 -1.52 4.57 -24.46
N VAL A 230 -0.80 3.46 -24.57
CA VAL A 230 -0.45 2.59 -23.45
C VAL A 230 0.99 2.86 -23.04
N PHE A 231 1.17 3.24 -21.80
CA PHE A 231 2.45 3.66 -21.23
C PHE A 231 2.82 2.74 -20.07
N VAL A 232 4.11 2.54 -19.87
CA VAL A 232 4.64 1.87 -18.68
C VAL A 232 5.20 2.93 -17.75
N MET A 233 4.84 2.91 -16.47
CA MET A 233 5.28 3.91 -15.48
C MET A 233 6.80 4.04 -15.44
N GLU A 234 7.51 2.94 -15.57
CA GLU A 234 8.96 2.92 -15.54
C GLU A 234 9.64 3.81 -16.60
N ASP A 235 8.95 4.14 -17.68
CA ASP A 235 9.47 5.02 -18.73
C ASP A 235 9.43 6.51 -18.30
N PHE A 236 8.77 6.84 -17.20
CA PHE A 236 8.62 8.19 -16.66
C PHE A 236 9.33 8.40 -15.31
N ARG A 237 9.75 7.33 -14.68
CA ARG A 237 10.60 7.35 -13.49
C ARG A 237 11.82 6.46 -13.74
N ASN A 238 12.89 6.74 -13.04
CA ASN A 238 14.08 5.88 -13.06
C ASN A 238 14.14 5.07 -11.76
N SER A 239 13.57 3.85 -11.75
CA SER A 239 13.53 3.01 -10.55
C SER A 239 14.92 2.64 -10.02
N ASN A 240 15.95 2.64 -10.86
CA ASN A 240 17.32 2.38 -10.44
C ASN A 240 17.90 3.49 -9.54
N GLN A 241 17.32 4.69 -9.59
CA GLN A 241 17.76 5.86 -8.81
C GLN A 241 16.89 6.11 -7.57
N LEU A 242 15.81 5.33 -7.41
CA LEU A 242 14.86 5.49 -6.31
C LEU A 242 14.96 4.32 -5.34
N SER A 243 14.86 4.61 -4.05
CA SER A 243 14.71 3.59 -3.01
C SER A 243 13.32 2.92 -3.10
N ASN A 244 13.14 1.80 -2.41
CA ASN A 244 11.83 1.13 -2.37
C ASN A 244 10.75 2.03 -1.77
N MET A 245 11.09 2.84 -0.76
CA MET A 245 10.19 3.84 -0.18
C MET A 245 9.79 4.87 -1.23
N GLU A 246 10.74 5.40 -1.96
CA GLU A 246 10.48 6.42 -2.98
C GLU A 246 9.63 5.86 -4.11
N LEU A 247 9.88 4.65 -4.56
CA LEU A 247 9.06 3.94 -5.55
C LEU A 247 7.62 3.76 -5.05
N PHE A 248 7.46 3.29 -3.80
CA PHE A 248 6.15 3.09 -3.20
C PHE A 248 5.34 4.39 -3.16
N PHE A 249 5.90 5.47 -2.62
CA PHE A 249 5.19 6.75 -2.55
C PHE A 249 4.93 7.35 -3.92
N TYR A 250 5.88 7.22 -4.85
CA TYR A 250 5.69 7.65 -6.22
C TYR A 250 4.47 6.98 -6.85
N ASP A 251 4.39 5.66 -6.77
CA ASP A 251 3.32 4.87 -7.36
C ASP A 251 1.96 5.15 -6.72
N VAL A 252 1.89 5.14 -5.39
CA VAL A 252 0.64 5.42 -4.66
C VAL A 252 0.10 6.79 -5.02
N ILE A 253 0.95 7.81 -5.03
CA ILE A 253 0.53 9.18 -5.39
C ILE A 253 0.13 9.26 -6.85
N PHE A 254 0.92 8.69 -7.77
CA PHE A 254 0.58 8.68 -9.18
C PHE A 254 -0.77 8.01 -9.44
N MET A 255 -0.98 6.82 -8.88
CA MET A 255 -2.24 6.07 -9.00
C MET A 255 -3.44 6.86 -8.46
N SER A 256 -3.26 7.65 -7.39
CA SER A 256 -4.32 8.47 -6.79
C SER A 256 -4.83 9.60 -7.71
N TYR A 257 -4.07 9.99 -8.72
CA TYR A 257 -4.47 10.99 -9.72
C TYR A 257 -5.16 10.40 -10.95
N ALA A 258 -5.21 9.08 -11.06
CA ALA A 258 -5.90 8.43 -12.17
C ALA A 258 -7.40 8.71 -12.12
N LYS A 259 -8.02 8.97 -13.28
CA LYS A 259 -9.48 9.10 -13.39
C LYS A 259 -10.19 7.80 -13.06
N ILE A 260 -9.58 6.69 -13.43
CA ILE A 260 -10.02 5.33 -13.10
C ILE A 260 -8.77 4.53 -12.71
N LEU A 261 -8.82 3.89 -11.55
CA LEU A 261 -7.82 2.95 -11.10
C LEU A 261 -8.38 1.54 -11.12
N TYR A 262 -7.75 0.67 -11.88
CA TYR A 262 -7.95 -0.78 -11.80
C TYR A 262 -6.81 -1.37 -10.97
N GLY A 263 -7.13 -1.98 -9.87
CA GLY A 263 -6.16 -2.63 -8.99
C GLY A 263 -6.56 -4.04 -8.63
N THR A 264 -5.66 -4.75 -7.96
CA THR A 264 -5.96 -6.04 -7.35
C THR A 264 -6.73 -5.86 -6.05
N ASN A 265 -7.45 -6.89 -5.63
CA ASN A 265 -8.13 -6.96 -4.34
C ASN A 265 -7.16 -7.29 -3.18
N SER A 266 -5.92 -6.85 -3.30
CA SER A 266 -4.88 -7.01 -2.27
C SER A 266 -4.61 -5.68 -1.59
N ALA A 267 -4.53 -5.73 -0.27
CA ALA A 267 -4.13 -4.58 0.53
C ALA A 267 -2.65 -4.22 0.27
#